data_49fc4f70668aa47e2d49dda27030e30f
#
_entry.id   49fc4f70668aa47e2d49dda27030e30f
#
_cell.length_a   1.000
_cell.length_b   1.000
_cell.length_c   1.000
_cell.angle_alpha   90.00
_cell.angle_beta   90.00
_cell.angle_gamma   90.00
#
_symmetry.space_group_name_H-M   'P 1'
#
loop_
_entity.id
_entity.type
_entity.pdbx_description
1 polymer ?
#
loop_
_entity_poly.entity_id
_entity_poly.type
_entity_poly.pdbx_seq_one_letter_code
_entity_poly.pdbx_strand_id
1 'polypeptide(L)'
;MTTLKQYEINRYSRILGYGAARGEVIVPNDDIVEAIDSSDEWIKQRTGIATRHRASENQSVADLAIGAAKDALEASGVAGEDIEAVIISTISHPYATPSLATLVADAIGSKCPAYDISAACAGFCYGIAQADALVRAGTAKHVLVIGVEKLSDFIDNTERTISFLLGDGAGAAVVGVSDEPGIAPTV
;
A
#
# COMPACT_ATOMS: atom_id res chain seq x y z
N MET A 1 -11.06 -29.84 28.38
CA MET A 1 -10.26 -28.87 27.58
C MET A 1 -10.70 -29.01 26.14
N THR A 2 -11.27 -27.96 25.56
CA THR A 2 -11.67 -28.00 24.13
C THR A 2 -10.40 -27.76 23.31
N THR A 3 -9.93 -28.80 22.65
CA THR A 3 -8.77 -28.71 21.74
C THR A 3 -9.24 -27.98 20.48
N LEU A 4 -8.57 -26.89 20.11
CA LEU A 4 -8.79 -26.25 18.82
C LEU A 4 -8.48 -27.26 17.72
N LYS A 5 -9.45 -27.54 16.86
CA LYS A 5 -9.24 -28.39 15.69
C LYS A 5 -8.51 -27.58 14.64
N GLN A 6 -7.38 -28.07 14.20
CA GLN A 6 -6.73 -27.56 13.00
C GLN A 6 -7.45 -28.18 11.80
N TYR A 7 -8.09 -27.32 10.99
CA TYR A 7 -8.69 -27.77 9.75
C TYR A 7 -7.61 -27.87 8.67
N GLU A 8 -7.62 -28.93 7.88
CA GLU A 8 -6.79 -28.99 6.68
C GLU A 8 -7.26 -27.92 5.70
N ILE A 9 -6.37 -26.98 5.42
CA ILE A 9 -6.63 -25.90 4.47
C ILE A 9 -6.02 -26.33 3.14
N ASN A 10 -6.86 -26.79 2.22
CA ASN A 10 -6.46 -27.26 0.89
C ASN A 10 -6.43 -26.12 -0.15
N ARG A 11 -6.30 -24.88 0.30
CA ARG A 11 -6.21 -23.72 -0.58
C ARG A 11 -4.93 -22.95 -0.32
N TYR A 12 -4.33 -22.51 -1.41
CA TYR A 12 -3.19 -21.60 -1.37
C TYR A 12 -3.61 -20.23 -1.89
N SER A 13 -2.82 -19.23 -1.59
CA SER A 13 -2.93 -17.91 -2.14
C SER A 13 -1.64 -17.51 -2.83
N ARG A 14 -1.74 -16.58 -3.77
CA ARG A 14 -0.59 -15.94 -4.40
C ARG A 14 -0.92 -14.50 -4.78
N ILE A 15 0.10 -13.72 -5.04
CA ILE A 15 -0.05 -12.43 -5.70
C ILE A 15 -0.30 -12.67 -7.19
N LEU A 16 -1.46 -12.22 -7.69
CA LEU A 16 -1.88 -12.35 -9.08
C LEU A 16 -1.35 -11.20 -9.94
N GLY A 17 -1.24 -10.01 -9.36
CA GLY A 17 -0.74 -8.81 -10.01
C GLY A 17 -0.40 -7.77 -8.96
N TYR A 18 0.44 -6.84 -9.34
CA TYR A 18 0.82 -5.69 -8.50
C TYR A 18 0.83 -4.42 -9.33
N GLY A 19 0.68 -3.29 -8.67
CA GLY A 19 0.69 -1.97 -9.28
C GLY A 19 1.28 -0.92 -8.37
N ALA A 20 1.60 0.24 -8.93
CA ALA A 20 2.19 1.33 -8.17
C ALA A 20 1.76 2.70 -8.72
N ALA A 21 1.68 3.68 -7.82
CA ALA A 21 1.54 5.08 -8.18
C ALA A 21 2.54 5.91 -7.39
N ARG A 22 3.03 6.99 -7.99
CA ARG A 22 4.00 7.90 -7.36
C ARG A 22 3.47 9.32 -7.36
N GLY A 23 3.97 10.13 -6.45
CA GLY A 23 3.77 11.57 -6.50
C GLY A 23 4.24 12.15 -7.84
N GLU A 24 3.51 13.12 -8.37
CA GLU A 24 3.75 13.71 -9.69
C GLU A 24 4.99 14.60 -9.73
N VAL A 25 5.40 15.15 -8.58
CA VAL A 25 6.51 16.10 -8.49
C VAL A 25 7.79 15.37 -8.16
N ILE A 26 8.78 15.49 -9.04
CA ILE A 26 10.14 14.98 -8.77
C ILE A 26 10.92 16.08 -8.04
N VAL A 27 11.39 15.77 -6.84
CA VAL A 27 12.13 16.69 -5.98
C VAL A 27 13.58 16.17 -5.86
N PRO A 28 14.56 16.82 -6.51
CA PRO A 28 15.99 16.49 -6.36
C PRO A 28 16.50 16.89 -4.98
N ASN A 29 17.67 16.37 -4.61
CA ASN A 29 18.31 16.73 -3.34
C ASN A 29 18.60 18.24 -3.25
N ASP A 30 19.01 18.86 -4.35
CA ASP A 30 19.35 20.28 -4.38
C ASP A 30 18.22 21.21 -3.94
N ASP A 31 16.96 20.77 -4.11
CA ASP A 31 15.78 21.56 -3.71
C ASP A 31 15.52 21.54 -2.20
N ILE A 32 16.18 20.63 -1.45
CA ILE A 32 15.91 20.46 -0.02
C ILE A 32 17.14 20.67 0.88
N VAL A 33 18.35 20.58 0.33
CA VAL A 33 19.59 20.56 1.15
C VAL A 33 19.81 21.81 1.94
N GLU A 34 19.41 22.99 1.43
CA GLU A 34 19.54 24.26 2.15
C GLU A 34 18.68 24.26 3.42
N ALA A 35 17.41 23.81 3.31
CA ALA A 35 16.47 23.79 4.42
C ALA A 35 16.90 22.87 5.57
N ILE A 36 17.71 21.84 5.28
CA ILE A 36 18.13 20.83 6.26
C ILE A 36 19.62 20.91 6.61
N ASP A 37 20.33 21.97 6.19
CA ASP A 37 21.77 22.14 6.40
C ASP A 37 22.56 20.88 6.01
N SER A 38 22.44 20.44 4.74
CA SER A 38 23.02 19.21 4.22
C SER A 38 23.60 19.42 2.81
N SER A 39 23.95 18.32 2.13
CA SER A 39 24.39 18.31 0.74
C SER A 39 23.90 17.10 -0.02
N ASP A 40 23.79 17.21 -1.34
CA ASP A 40 23.44 16.10 -2.23
C ASP A 40 24.40 14.91 -2.03
N GLU A 41 25.69 15.17 -1.92
CA GLU A 41 26.71 14.14 -1.69
C GLU A 41 26.46 13.40 -0.36
N TRP A 42 26.16 14.13 0.73
CA TRP A 42 25.89 13.54 2.03
C TRP A 42 24.67 12.60 2.00
N ILE A 43 23.58 13.01 1.32
CA ILE A 43 22.36 12.20 1.16
C ILE A 43 22.67 10.95 0.35
N LYS A 44 23.31 11.09 -0.82
CA LYS A 44 23.65 9.97 -1.70
C LYS A 44 24.56 8.94 -1.05
N GLN A 45 25.58 9.37 -0.34
CA GLN A 45 26.51 8.45 0.35
C GLN A 45 25.81 7.58 1.40
N ARG A 46 24.77 8.10 2.06
CA ARG A 46 24.05 7.38 3.14
C ARG A 46 22.85 6.58 2.68
N THR A 47 22.19 7.01 1.64
CA THR A 47 20.89 6.45 1.25
C THR A 47 20.82 6.01 -0.21
N GLY A 48 21.71 6.50 -1.06
CA GLY A 48 21.62 6.34 -2.51
C GLY A 48 20.55 7.22 -3.17
N ILE A 49 19.78 8.01 -2.40
CA ILE A 49 18.67 8.81 -2.92
C ILE A 49 19.20 10.03 -3.65
N ALA A 50 18.88 10.15 -4.93
CA ALA A 50 19.14 11.34 -5.75
C ALA A 50 17.90 12.25 -5.85
N THR A 51 16.73 11.63 -5.92
CA THR A 51 15.43 12.32 -6.02
C THR A 51 14.37 11.57 -5.22
N ARG A 52 13.27 12.23 -4.88
CA ARG A 52 12.04 11.61 -4.37
C ARG A 52 10.85 12.13 -5.13
N HIS A 53 9.78 11.37 -5.10
CA HIS A 53 8.49 11.80 -5.62
C HIS A 53 7.65 12.38 -4.49
N ARG A 54 7.02 13.52 -4.73
CA ARG A 54 6.01 14.10 -3.85
C ARG A 54 4.71 14.30 -4.62
N ALA A 55 3.59 14.11 -3.97
CA ALA A 55 2.30 14.43 -4.55
C ALA A 55 2.18 15.95 -4.74
N SER A 56 1.53 16.37 -5.82
CA SER A 56 1.17 17.78 -6.01
C SER A 56 0.07 18.20 -5.02
N GLU A 57 -0.20 19.49 -4.93
CA GLU A 57 -1.29 20.01 -4.09
C GLU A 57 -2.66 19.42 -4.49
N ASN A 58 -2.83 19.07 -5.76
CA ASN A 58 -4.07 18.53 -6.30
C ASN A 58 -4.11 16.99 -6.29
N GLN A 59 -3.02 16.31 -5.92
CA GLN A 59 -2.94 14.86 -5.86
C GLN A 59 -3.11 14.39 -4.40
N SER A 60 -4.26 13.82 -4.10
CA SER A 60 -4.58 13.31 -2.78
C SER A 60 -3.98 11.91 -2.53
N VAL A 61 -3.99 11.47 -1.26
CA VAL A 61 -3.64 10.08 -0.90
C VAL A 61 -4.59 9.08 -1.57
N ALA A 62 -5.85 9.49 -1.82
CA ALA A 62 -6.82 8.65 -2.54
C ALA A 62 -6.45 8.48 -4.01
N ASP A 63 -5.96 9.52 -4.68
CA ASP A 63 -5.54 9.44 -6.08
C ASP A 63 -4.36 8.48 -6.24
N LEU A 64 -3.39 8.50 -5.32
CA LEU A 64 -2.28 7.55 -5.28
C LEU A 64 -2.78 6.12 -5.09
N ALA A 65 -3.66 5.89 -4.11
CA ALA A 65 -4.20 4.57 -3.82
C ALA A 65 -5.01 4.01 -5.00
N ILE A 66 -5.88 4.83 -5.61
CA ILE A 66 -6.70 4.46 -6.77
C ILE A 66 -5.82 4.17 -7.99
N GLY A 67 -4.78 4.97 -8.20
CA GLY A 67 -3.81 4.75 -9.28
C GLY A 67 -3.13 3.39 -9.17
N ALA A 68 -2.57 3.07 -7.99
CA ALA A 68 -1.94 1.78 -7.73
C ALA A 68 -2.93 0.61 -7.81
N ALA A 69 -4.17 0.80 -7.35
CA ALA A 69 -5.23 -0.20 -7.45
C ALA A 69 -5.53 -0.57 -8.89
N LYS A 70 -5.73 0.43 -9.77
CA LYS A 70 -6.03 0.22 -11.19
C LYS A 70 -4.90 -0.50 -11.91
N ASP A 71 -3.65 -0.11 -11.63
CA ASP A 71 -2.45 -0.75 -12.19
C ASP A 71 -2.35 -2.22 -11.74
N ALA A 72 -2.61 -2.53 -10.46
CA ALA A 72 -2.63 -3.90 -9.95
C ALA A 72 -3.76 -4.76 -10.54
N LEU A 73 -4.94 -4.18 -10.76
CA LEU A 73 -6.07 -4.86 -11.40
C LEU A 73 -5.75 -5.17 -12.86
N GLU A 74 -5.18 -4.23 -13.61
CA GLU A 74 -4.74 -4.45 -14.98
C GLU A 74 -3.70 -5.57 -15.05
N ALA A 75 -2.68 -5.54 -14.19
CA ALA A 75 -1.64 -6.55 -14.14
C ALA A 75 -2.15 -7.94 -13.75
N SER A 76 -3.18 -8.03 -12.90
CA SER A 76 -3.77 -9.31 -12.48
C SER A 76 -4.81 -9.87 -13.43
N GLY A 77 -5.40 -9.04 -14.29
CA GLY A 77 -6.56 -9.38 -15.10
C GLY A 77 -7.86 -9.59 -14.32
N VAL A 78 -7.89 -9.22 -13.03
CA VAL A 78 -9.08 -9.32 -12.17
C VAL A 78 -9.89 -8.04 -12.30
N ALA A 79 -11.20 -8.15 -12.58
CA ALA A 79 -12.08 -6.99 -12.64
C ALA A 79 -12.29 -6.39 -11.24
N GLY A 80 -12.47 -5.07 -11.15
CA GLY A 80 -12.67 -4.40 -9.86
C GLY A 80 -13.90 -4.91 -9.10
N GLU A 81 -14.97 -5.24 -9.82
CA GLU A 81 -16.20 -5.83 -9.27
C GLU A 81 -16.02 -7.24 -8.70
N ASP A 82 -14.95 -7.95 -9.09
CA ASP A 82 -14.59 -9.29 -8.59
C ASP A 82 -13.68 -9.23 -7.34
N ILE A 83 -13.30 -8.05 -6.88
CA ILE A 83 -12.61 -7.87 -5.61
C ILE A 83 -13.62 -8.03 -4.47
N GLU A 84 -13.32 -8.94 -3.54
CA GLU A 84 -14.20 -9.32 -2.44
C GLU A 84 -13.76 -8.77 -1.08
N ALA A 85 -12.59 -8.13 -1.00
CA ALA A 85 -12.16 -7.31 0.13
C ALA A 85 -11.09 -6.30 -0.31
N VAL A 86 -11.11 -5.09 0.27
CA VAL A 86 -10.06 -4.07 0.11
C VAL A 86 -9.47 -3.76 1.48
N ILE A 87 -8.14 -3.92 1.59
CA ILE A 87 -7.38 -3.63 2.82
C ILE A 87 -6.33 -2.58 2.47
N ILE A 88 -6.39 -1.42 3.12
CA ILE A 88 -5.39 -0.36 2.91
C ILE A 88 -4.59 -0.14 4.18
N SER A 89 -3.27 -0.17 4.05
CA SER A 89 -2.35 0.28 5.09
C SER A 89 -1.95 1.72 4.82
N THR A 90 -2.27 2.60 5.76
CA THR A 90 -1.91 4.02 5.71
C THR A 90 -1.91 4.65 7.10
N ILE A 91 -1.07 5.68 7.28
CA ILE A 91 -1.09 6.60 8.43
C ILE A 91 -1.32 8.05 8.00
N SER A 92 -1.46 8.29 6.68
CA SER A 92 -1.56 9.65 6.11
C SER A 92 -2.94 9.97 5.53
N HIS A 93 -3.92 9.07 5.65
CA HIS A 93 -5.29 9.41 5.30
C HIS A 93 -5.89 10.35 6.35
N PRO A 94 -6.39 11.56 5.98
CA PRO A 94 -6.75 12.59 6.96
C PRO A 94 -8.09 12.31 7.69
N TYR A 95 -8.85 11.31 7.26
CA TYR A 95 -10.18 11.03 7.81
C TYR A 95 -10.24 9.65 8.45
N ALA A 96 -10.82 9.56 9.65
CA ALA A 96 -11.13 8.28 10.25
C ALA A 96 -12.33 7.61 9.55
N THR A 97 -13.24 8.41 8.96
CA THR A 97 -14.45 7.96 8.27
C THR A 97 -14.82 8.98 7.19
N PRO A 98 -15.12 8.54 5.93
CA PRO A 98 -14.98 7.16 5.45
C PRO A 98 -13.52 6.71 5.42
N SER A 99 -13.27 5.39 5.53
CA SER A 99 -11.93 4.83 5.34
C SER A 99 -11.46 5.02 3.90
N LEU A 100 -10.17 5.11 3.68
CA LEU A 100 -9.61 5.21 2.34
C LEU A 100 -9.96 3.98 1.49
N ALA A 101 -10.02 2.81 2.12
CA ALA A 101 -10.38 1.56 1.46
C ALA A 101 -11.80 1.62 0.85
N THR A 102 -12.75 2.31 1.49
CA THR A 102 -14.10 2.45 0.92
C THR A 102 -14.13 3.37 -0.30
N LEU A 103 -13.29 4.39 -0.32
CA LEU A 103 -13.17 5.28 -1.49
C LEU A 103 -12.54 4.53 -2.68
N VAL A 104 -11.53 3.70 -2.41
CA VAL A 104 -10.91 2.86 -3.45
C VAL A 104 -11.90 1.80 -3.95
N ALA A 105 -12.62 1.12 -3.05
CA ALA A 105 -13.62 0.12 -3.44
C ALA A 105 -14.69 0.72 -4.38
N ASP A 106 -15.18 1.91 -4.07
CA ASP A 106 -16.13 2.63 -4.94
C ASP A 106 -15.50 2.97 -6.31
N ALA A 107 -14.26 3.48 -6.30
CA ALA A 107 -13.56 3.89 -7.52
C ALA A 107 -13.24 2.73 -8.48
N ILE A 108 -13.11 1.49 -7.97
CA ILE A 108 -12.91 0.29 -8.77
C ILE A 108 -14.21 -0.46 -9.09
N GLY A 109 -15.36 0.03 -8.61
CA GLY A 109 -16.68 -0.58 -8.83
C GLY A 109 -16.98 -1.78 -7.93
N SER A 110 -16.21 -2.02 -6.87
CA SER A 110 -16.47 -3.09 -5.91
C SER A 110 -17.45 -2.66 -4.81
N LYS A 111 -18.23 -3.62 -4.32
CA LYS A 111 -19.16 -3.45 -3.17
C LYS A 111 -18.76 -4.31 -1.98
N CYS A 112 -17.49 -4.65 -1.88
CA CYS A 112 -16.95 -5.54 -0.86
C CYS A 112 -16.74 -4.84 0.49
N PRO A 113 -16.50 -5.59 1.58
CA PRO A 113 -15.91 -5.07 2.81
C PRO A 113 -14.57 -4.36 2.52
N ALA A 114 -14.44 -3.15 3.06
CA ALA A 114 -13.28 -2.31 2.83
C ALA A 114 -12.90 -1.58 4.12
N TYR A 115 -11.63 -1.63 4.53
CA TYR A 115 -11.17 -1.03 5.77
C TYR A 115 -9.67 -0.70 5.72
N ASP A 116 -9.29 0.29 6.53
CA ASP A 116 -7.90 0.69 6.69
C ASP A 116 -7.27 0.02 7.91
N ILE A 117 -5.96 -0.23 7.82
CA ILE A 117 -5.13 -0.66 8.93
C ILE A 117 -4.01 0.36 9.15
N SER A 118 -3.70 0.64 10.41
CA SER A 118 -2.67 1.58 10.81
C SER A 118 -1.55 0.84 11.53
N ALA A 119 -0.49 0.50 10.79
CA ALA A 119 0.67 -0.20 11.32
C ALA A 119 1.98 0.27 10.67
N ALA A 120 1.99 1.49 10.12
CA ALA A 120 3.14 2.13 9.51
C ALA A 120 3.90 1.16 8.56
N CYS A 121 5.22 1.04 8.71
CA CYS A 121 6.08 0.24 7.82
C CYS A 121 5.72 -1.26 7.75
N ALA A 122 5.05 -1.81 8.77
CA ALA A 122 4.63 -3.21 8.80
C ALA A 122 3.24 -3.44 8.17
N GLY A 123 2.47 -2.37 7.93
CA GLY A 123 1.06 -2.46 7.57
C GLY A 123 0.79 -3.21 6.27
N PHE A 124 1.59 -2.97 5.22
CA PHE A 124 1.42 -3.71 3.96
C PHE A 124 1.63 -5.23 4.15
N CYS A 125 2.65 -5.62 4.92
CA CYS A 125 2.88 -7.05 5.23
C CYS A 125 1.72 -7.65 6.03
N TYR A 126 1.15 -6.89 6.97
CA TYR A 126 -0.04 -7.33 7.72
C TYR A 126 -1.27 -7.42 6.83
N GLY A 127 -1.42 -6.50 5.87
CA GLY A 127 -2.47 -6.57 4.85
C GLY A 127 -2.37 -7.84 4.00
N ILE A 128 -1.17 -8.17 3.53
CA ILE A 128 -0.91 -9.43 2.78
C ILE A 128 -1.23 -10.66 3.64
N ALA A 129 -0.83 -10.69 4.92
CA ALA A 129 -1.13 -11.79 5.82
C ALA A 129 -2.65 -11.96 6.05
N GLN A 130 -3.40 -10.86 6.18
CA GLN A 130 -4.86 -10.90 6.29
C GLN A 130 -5.50 -11.38 4.99
N ALA A 131 -5.02 -10.91 3.82
CA ALA A 131 -5.50 -11.35 2.53
C ALA A 131 -5.26 -12.86 2.32
N ASP A 132 -4.06 -13.37 2.64
CA ASP A 132 -3.77 -14.81 2.63
C ASP A 132 -4.77 -15.58 3.49
N ALA A 133 -5.01 -15.12 4.72
CA ALA A 133 -5.95 -15.76 5.63
C ALA A 133 -7.38 -15.79 5.08
N LEU A 134 -7.88 -14.67 4.50
CA LEU A 134 -9.22 -14.59 3.89
C LEU A 134 -9.36 -15.55 2.70
N VAL A 135 -8.35 -15.60 1.84
CA VAL A 135 -8.34 -16.47 0.66
C VAL A 135 -8.27 -17.94 1.07
N ARG A 136 -7.36 -18.29 1.96
CA ARG A 136 -7.20 -19.68 2.43
C ARG A 136 -8.40 -20.19 3.23
N ALA A 137 -9.03 -19.33 4.01
CA ALA A 137 -10.29 -19.64 4.71
C ALA A 137 -11.47 -19.82 3.75
N GLY A 138 -11.33 -19.43 2.48
CA GLY A 138 -12.40 -19.48 1.49
C GLY A 138 -13.45 -18.38 1.69
N THR A 139 -13.12 -17.34 2.45
CA THR A 139 -13.99 -16.18 2.70
C THR A 139 -13.98 -15.21 1.51
N ALA A 140 -12.85 -15.12 0.82
CA ALA A 140 -12.70 -14.33 -0.39
C ALA A 140 -11.90 -15.11 -1.45
N LYS A 141 -12.13 -14.80 -2.74
CA LYS A 141 -11.32 -15.30 -3.87
C LYS A 141 -10.23 -14.31 -4.25
N HIS A 142 -10.54 -13.00 -4.23
CA HIS A 142 -9.63 -11.94 -4.59
C HIS A 142 -9.68 -10.85 -3.52
N VAL A 143 -8.53 -10.47 -3.02
CA VAL A 143 -8.36 -9.40 -2.03
C VAL A 143 -7.36 -8.38 -2.57
N LEU A 144 -7.74 -7.11 -2.58
CA LEU A 144 -6.86 -6.02 -2.94
C LEU A 144 -6.20 -5.46 -1.68
N VAL A 145 -4.87 -5.48 -1.64
CA VAL A 145 -4.06 -4.91 -0.55
C VAL A 145 -3.28 -3.73 -1.08
N ILE A 146 -3.36 -2.60 -0.39
CA ILE A 146 -2.66 -1.36 -0.78
C ILE A 146 -1.88 -0.82 0.42
N GLY A 147 -0.65 -0.42 0.18
CA GLY A 147 0.11 0.46 1.07
C GLY A 147 0.23 1.83 0.40
N VAL A 148 -0.18 2.89 1.08
CA VAL A 148 -0.14 4.24 0.52
C VAL A 148 0.21 5.26 1.57
N GLU A 149 1.09 6.21 1.18
CA GLU A 149 1.39 7.34 2.03
C GLU A 149 1.57 8.63 1.20
N LYS A 150 1.06 9.72 1.74
CA LYS A 150 1.39 11.10 1.36
C LYS A 150 2.02 11.78 2.57
N LEU A 151 3.27 11.40 2.85
CA LEU A 151 3.97 11.88 4.04
C LEU A 151 4.44 13.33 3.91
N SER A 152 4.51 13.86 2.69
CA SER A 152 4.83 15.28 2.46
C SER A 152 3.87 16.25 3.16
N ASP A 153 2.64 15.82 3.47
CA ASP A 153 1.66 16.62 4.23
C ASP A 153 1.98 16.69 5.74
N PHE A 154 2.84 15.80 6.26
CA PHE A 154 3.13 15.65 7.69
C PHE A 154 4.58 15.93 8.06
N ILE A 155 5.48 15.91 7.08
CA ILE A 155 6.91 16.08 7.31
C ILE A 155 7.22 17.57 7.50
N ASP A 156 7.95 17.89 8.56
CA ASP A 156 8.64 19.17 8.64
C ASP A 156 9.82 19.17 7.65
N ASN A 157 9.73 20.00 6.61
CA ASN A 157 10.73 20.08 5.57
C ASN A 157 12.09 20.61 6.05
N THR A 158 12.17 21.11 7.28
CA THR A 158 13.42 21.56 7.93
C THR A 158 14.04 20.50 8.84
N GLU A 159 13.33 19.39 9.07
CA GLU A 159 13.81 18.30 9.92
C GLU A 159 14.85 17.45 9.20
N ARG A 160 16.10 17.60 9.62
CA ARG A 160 17.29 17.03 8.97
C ARG A 160 17.35 15.50 8.98
N THR A 161 16.67 14.84 9.91
CA THR A 161 16.77 13.39 10.10
C THR A 161 15.84 12.60 9.17
N ILE A 162 14.77 13.20 8.67
CA ILE A 162 13.69 12.47 7.99
C ILE A 162 13.22 13.10 6.67
N SER A 163 13.32 14.43 6.52
CA SER A 163 12.71 15.14 5.38
C SER A 163 13.29 14.72 4.02
N PHE A 164 14.57 14.32 3.98
CA PHE A 164 15.23 13.87 2.75
C PHE A 164 14.91 12.40 2.40
N LEU A 165 14.43 11.62 3.36
CA LEU A 165 14.28 10.16 3.24
C LEU A 165 12.95 9.76 2.61
N LEU A 166 11.89 10.51 2.89
CA LEU A 166 10.52 10.12 2.58
C LEU A 166 9.99 10.80 1.32
N GLY A 167 9.13 10.09 0.62
CA GLY A 167 8.35 10.56 -0.53
C GLY A 167 6.92 10.06 -0.45
N ASP A 168 6.12 10.37 -1.48
CA ASP A 168 4.71 10.02 -1.57
C ASP A 168 4.50 8.97 -2.66
N GLY A 169 3.67 7.98 -2.36
CA GLY A 169 3.36 6.93 -3.31
C GLY A 169 2.46 5.86 -2.74
N ALA A 170 2.07 4.95 -3.61
CA ALA A 170 1.28 3.77 -3.28
C ALA A 170 1.81 2.53 -4.01
N GLY A 171 1.68 1.38 -3.36
CA GLY A 171 1.85 0.07 -3.96
C GLY A 171 0.64 -0.79 -3.65
N ALA A 172 0.18 -1.57 -4.64
CA ALA A 172 -0.97 -2.43 -4.51
C ALA A 172 -0.66 -3.86 -4.98
N ALA A 173 -1.33 -4.84 -4.39
CA ALA A 173 -1.28 -6.23 -4.81
C ALA A 173 -2.68 -6.85 -4.80
N VAL A 174 -3.02 -7.60 -5.84
CA VAL A 174 -4.19 -8.47 -5.87
C VAL A 174 -3.75 -9.84 -5.40
N VAL A 175 -4.27 -10.27 -4.26
CA VAL A 175 -4.05 -11.62 -3.70
C VAL A 175 -5.23 -12.48 -4.06
N GLY A 176 -4.98 -13.64 -4.64
CA GLY A 176 -6.04 -14.54 -5.08
C GLY A 176 -5.75 -16.01 -4.82
N VAL A 177 -6.77 -16.85 -5.06
CA VAL A 177 -6.69 -18.31 -4.92
C VAL A 177 -5.63 -18.88 -5.85
N SER A 178 -4.91 -19.88 -5.36
CA SER A 178 -3.92 -20.65 -6.11
C SER A 178 -4.03 -22.14 -5.78
N ASP A 179 -3.74 -22.96 -6.78
CA ASP A 179 -3.61 -24.42 -6.60
C ASP A 179 -2.22 -24.83 -6.09
N GLU A 180 -1.27 -23.89 -6.12
CA GLU A 180 0.10 -24.08 -5.66
C GLU A 180 0.45 -23.08 -4.55
N PRO A 181 1.38 -23.43 -3.63
CA PRO A 181 1.88 -22.50 -2.61
C PRO A 181 2.49 -21.25 -3.25
N GLY A 182 2.03 -20.07 -2.89
CA GLY A 182 2.55 -18.79 -3.39
C GLY A 182 2.98 -17.86 -2.27
N ILE A 183 2.13 -17.69 -1.24
CA ILE A 183 2.46 -16.90 -0.04
C ILE A 183 2.85 -17.86 1.06
N ALA A 184 4.07 -17.71 1.59
CA ALA A 184 4.56 -18.51 2.72
C ALA A 184 3.82 -18.15 4.02
N PRO A 185 3.76 -19.05 5.00
CA PRO A 185 3.21 -18.72 6.31
C PRO A 185 3.90 -17.50 6.91
N THR A 186 3.11 -16.62 7.50
CA THR A 186 3.62 -15.45 8.22
C THR A 186 4.28 -15.92 9.52
N VAL A 187 5.52 -15.54 9.74
CA VAL A 187 6.32 -15.84 10.95
C VAL A 187 6.54 -14.58 11.76
#